data_fbaba5c27e51e5569f893c65a1989602
#
_entry.id   fbaba5c27e51e5569f893c65a1989602
#
_cell.length_a   1.000
_cell.length_b   1.000
_cell.length_c   1.000
_cell.angle_alpha   90.00
_cell.angle_beta   90.00
_cell.angle_gamma   90.00
#
_symmetry.space_group_name_H-M   'P 1'
#
loop_
_entity.id
_entity.type
_entity.pdbx_description
1 polymer ?
#
loop_
_entity_poly.entity_id
_entity_poly.type
_entity_poly.pdbx_seq_one_letter_code
_entity_poly.pdbx_strand_id
1 'polypeptide(L)'
;MAISFGGLVYPWNSGQIIALFVVACVLVVVFLAQQIWSIGTTPERRAFPLQFFKNRSLSEVSVLECCASTLTYVPVYFLPLYFQFVRHDSAIMAGVRLLPLVVFLVVAIVVNGLFVTANGRYMPWFFAGEALSHAGSALLYTVDMETSNAKVYGYSILIGTGAGFFLRLPFSVVQSLVPPESIPKAIGFVTFGQLGAPSVILAVVNAAFLNEATNSIAKSFSSILRGTIITILSGVGSDAFARLEQSTQRQILRFIVAGLNKGYIVTMASGALALILSLFLNRGRMFA
;
A
#
# COMPACT_ATOMS: atom_id res chain seq x y z
N MET A 1 14.21 -3.47 -4.86
CA MET A 1 14.99 -4.25 -5.86
C MET A 1 15.26 -5.68 -5.40
N ALA A 2 15.93 -5.95 -4.25
CA ALA A 2 16.18 -7.31 -3.79
C ALA A 2 14.91 -8.17 -3.75
N ILE A 3 13.85 -7.66 -3.10
CA ILE A 3 12.55 -8.35 -2.98
C ILE A 3 11.87 -8.51 -4.34
N SER A 4 11.96 -7.52 -5.23
CA SER A 4 11.28 -7.55 -6.53
C SER A 4 11.94 -8.48 -7.55
N PHE A 5 13.25 -8.73 -7.44
CA PHE A 5 13.98 -9.61 -8.34
C PHE A 5 14.14 -11.03 -7.79
N GLY A 6 13.98 -11.20 -6.46
CA GLY A 6 14.13 -12.50 -5.79
C GLY A 6 13.07 -13.50 -6.23
N GLY A 7 13.50 -14.69 -6.60
CA GLY A 7 12.62 -15.78 -7.03
C GLY A 7 12.09 -15.67 -8.47
N LEU A 8 12.22 -14.51 -9.10
CA LEU A 8 11.78 -14.27 -10.49
C LEU A 8 12.95 -14.20 -11.47
N VAL A 9 13.79 -13.17 -11.30
CA VAL A 9 14.96 -12.94 -12.18
C VAL A 9 16.16 -13.74 -11.70
N TYR A 10 16.39 -13.74 -10.38
CA TYR A 10 17.47 -14.47 -9.74
C TYR A 10 16.92 -15.35 -8.61
N PRO A 11 17.47 -16.57 -8.41
CA PRO A 11 17.15 -17.38 -7.24
C PRO A 11 17.42 -16.62 -5.92
N TRP A 12 16.62 -16.87 -4.89
CA TRP A 12 16.77 -16.20 -3.59
C TRP A 12 18.17 -16.37 -2.96
N ASN A 13 18.84 -17.49 -3.26
CA ASN A 13 20.19 -17.82 -2.81
C ASN A 13 21.30 -17.32 -3.74
N SER A 14 20.99 -16.50 -4.75
CA SER A 14 21.98 -15.92 -5.65
C SER A 14 22.80 -14.84 -4.95
N GLY A 15 24.10 -14.75 -5.32
CA GLY A 15 24.99 -13.72 -4.81
C GLY A 15 24.47 -12.29 -5.02
N GLN A 16 23.76 -12.04 -6.13
CA GLN A 16 23.16 -10.74 -6.43
C GLN A 16 22.07 -10.37 -5.42
N ILE A 17 21.16 -11.29 -5.11
CA ILE A 17 20.08 -11.04 -4.16
C ILE A 17 20.62 -10.88 -2.74
N ILE A 18 21.57 -11.74 -2.34
CA ILE A 18 22.23 -11.64 -1.03
C ILE A 18 22.97 -10.30 -0.90
N ALA A 19 23.74 -9.91 -1.93
CA ALA A 19 24.45 -8.62 -1.93
C ALA A 19 23.49 -7.43 -1.80
N LEU A 20 22.35 -7.43 -2.52
CA LEU A 20 21.34 -6.37 -2.41
C LEU A 20 20.72 -6.29 -1.00
N PHE A 21 20.46 -7.42 -0.35
CA PHE A 21 19.98 -7.42 1.04
C PHE A 21 21.03 -6.93 2.01
N VAL A 22 22.29 -7.38 1.87
CA VAL A 22 23.42 -6.92 2.69
C VAL A 22 23.59 -5.41 2.56
N VAL A 23 23.63 -4.88 1.33
CA VAL A 23 23.74 -3.43 1.08
C VAL A 23 22.57 -2.68 1.70
N ALA A 24 21.33 -3.17 1.54
CA ALA A 24 20.15 -2.54 2.14
C ALA A 24 20.26 -2.52 3.67
N CYS A 25 20.64 -3.64 4.30
CA CYS A 25 20.84 -3.70 5.76
C CYS A 25 21.94 -2.74 6.23
N VAL A 26 23.09 -2.72 5.53
CA VAL A 26 24.19 -1.80 5.85
C VAL A 26 23.74 -0.34 5.75
N LEU A 27 23.03 0.03 4.67
CA LEU A 27 22.52 1.40 4.52
C LEU A 27 21.52 1.77 5.62
N VAL A 28 20.64 0.87 6.03
CA VAL A 28 19.72 1.10 7.15
C VAL A 28 20.51 1.29 8.46
N VAL A 29 21.49 0.44 8.73
CA VAL A 29 22.34 0.55 9.94
C VAL A 29 23.12 1.87 9.92
N VAL A 30 23.74 2.23 8.80
CA VAL A 30 24.47 3.50 8.65
C VAL A 30 23.54 4.70 8.83
N PHE A 31 22.34 4.65 8.24
CA PHE A 31 21.34 5.70 8.43
C PHE A 31 20.92 5.83 9.90
N LEU A 32 20.61 4.73 10.58
CA LEU A 32 20.25 4.75 12.00
C LEU A 32 21.40 5.25 12.87
N ALA A 33 22.63 4.80 12.59
CA ALA A 33 23.84 5.27 13.28
C ALA A 33 24.02 6.77 13.09
N GLN A 34 23.89 7.27 11.86
CA GLN A 34 23.95 8.69 11.52
C GLN A 34 22.87 9.49 12.26
N GLN A 35 21.65 8.96 12.37
CA GLN A 35 20.57 9.62 13.11
C GLN A 35 20.79 9.61 14.64
N ILE A 36 21.33 8.51 15.21
CA ILE A 36 21.58 8.39 16.65
C ILE A 36 22.74 9.30 17.07
N TRP A 37 23.88 9.22 16.36
CA TRP A 37 25.10 9.96 16.73
C TRP A 37 25.23 11.35 16.11
N SER A 38 24.22 11.78 15.30
CA SER A 38 24.20 13.08 14.62
C SER A 38 25.44 13.33 13.74
N ILE A 39 25.97 12.28 13.08
CA ILE A 39 27.16 12.38 12.24
C ILE A 39 26.84 13.26 11.02
N GLY A 40 27.57 14.37 10.87
CA GLY A 40 27.34 15.33 9.78
C GLY A 40 26.06 16.17 9.86
N THR A 41 25.35 16.13 11.01
CA THR A 41 24.14 16.92 11.27
C THR A 41 24.05 17.35 12.73
N THR A 42 23.14 18.27 13.04
CA THR A 42 22.85 18.64 14.44
C THR A 42 21.55 17.96 14.90
N PRO A 43 21.33 17.81 16.22
CA PRO A 43 20.07 17.27 16.75
C PRO A 43 18.81 18.00 16.24
N GLU A 44 18.98 19.30 15.91
CA GLU A 44 17.88 20.14 15.41
C GLU A 44 17.61 19.92 13.92
N ARG A 45 18.61 19.47 13.15
CA ARG A 45 18.53 19.27 11.69
C ARG A 45 18.40 17.80 11.28
N ARG A 46 18.17 16.90 12.24
CA ARG A 46 17.95 15.46 11.92
C ARG A 46 16.74 15.29 11.03
N ALA A 47 16.90 14.50 9.96
CA ALA A 47 15.81 14.15 9.07
C ALA A 47 14.76 13.26 9.76
N PHE A 48 15.20 12.41 10.71
CA PHE A 48 14.34 11.49 11.45
C PHE A 48 14.50 11.71 12.96
N PRO A 49 13.57 12.46 13.58
CA PRO A 49 13.68 12.84 14.99
C PRO A 49 13.28 11.69 15.92
N LEU A 50 14.25 10.86 16.32
CA LEU A 50 14.05 9.72 17.22
C LEU A 50 13.34 10.06 18.55
N GLN A 51 13.43 11.31 18.98
CA GLN A 51 12.72 11.80 20.17
C GLN A 51 11.19 11.68 20.08
N PHE A 52 10.64 11.68 18.85
CA PHE A 52 9.20 11.56 18.64
C PHE A 52 8.66 10.17 18.96
N PHE A 53 9.50 9.13 18.90
CA PHE A 53 9.10 7.80 19.35
C PHE A 53 8.84 7.72 20.87
N LYS A 54 9.38 8.65 21.66
CA LYS A 54 9.09 8.74 23.10
C LYS A 54 7.71 9.33 23.37
N ASN A 55 7.14 10.06 22.42
CA ASN A 55 5.79 10.59 22.54
C ASN A 55 4.79 9.56 21.97
N ARG A 56 4.02 8.98 22.86
CA ARG A 56 3.04 7.92 22.52
C ARG A 56 2.09 8.35 21.42
N SER A 57 1.50 9.54 21.53
CA SER A 57 0.52 10.04 20.55
C SER A 57 1.13 10.24 19.17
N LEU A 58 2.37 10.76 19.07
CA LEU A 58 3.07 10.91 17.79
C LEU A 58 3.38 9.54 17.17
N SER A 59 3.82 8.58 17.97
CA SER A 59 4.09 7.21 17.51
C SER A 59 2.82 6.51 17.03
N GLU A 60 1.72 6.60 17.79
CA GLU A 60 0.42 6.04 17.42
C GLU A 60 -0.07 6.59 16.08
N VAL A 61 -0.05 7.92 15.91
CA VAL A 61 -0.46 8.58 14.65
C VAL A 61 0.46 8.20 13.48
N SER A 62 1.76 8.05 13.71
CA SER A 62 2.69 7.63 12.66
C SER A 62 2.48 6.18 12.22
N VAL A 63 2.19 5.27 13.15
CA VAL A 63 1.85 3.88 12.83
C VAL A 63 0.51 3.80 12.11
N LEU A 64 -0.49 4.58 12.53
CA LEU A 64 -1.75 4.71 11.81
C LEU A 64 -1.55 5.16 10.37
N GLU A 65 -0.66 6.16 10.14
CA GLU A 65 -0.35 6.62 8.78
C GLU A 65 0.32 5.52 7.93
N CYS A 66 1.20 4.70 8.52
CA CYS A 66 1.78 3.53 7.83
C CYS A 66 0.68 2.54 7.39
N CYS A 67 -0.28 2.26 8.25
CA CYS A 67 -1.40 1.38 7.94
C CYS A 67 -2.34 2.01 6.90
N ALA A 68 -2.70 3.27 7.09
CA ALA A 68 -3.55 4.06 6.22
C ALA A 68 -3.01 4.15 4.78
N SER A 69 -1.73 4.47 4.66
CA SER A 69 -1.05 4.51 3.37
C SER A 69 -1.02 3.13 2.69
N THR A 70 -0.81 2.06 3.45
CA THR A 70 -0.89 0.69 2.92
C THR A 70 -2.29 0.35 2.38
N LEU A 71 -3.35 0.67 3.14
CA LEU A 71 -4.75 0.49 2.75
C LEU A 71 -5.10 1.23 1.45
N THR A 72 -4.41 2.32 1.16
CA THR A 72 -4.66 3.15 -0.03
C THR A 72 -3.80 2.73 -1.22
N TYR A 73 -2.48 2.61 -1.04
CA TYR A 73 -1.55 2.42 -2.16
C TYR A 73 -1.56 1.01 -2.73
N VAL A 74 -1.85 -0.03 -1.94
CA VAL A 74 -1.94 -1.40 -2.46
C VAL A 74 -3.11 -1.56 -3.44
N PRO A 75 -4.35 -1.13 -3.13
CA PRO A 75 -5.44 -1.14 -4.10
C PRO A 75 -5.18 -0.27 -5.33
N VAL A 76 -4.60 0.92 -5.15
CA VAL A 76 -4.24 1.82 -6.26
C VAL A 76 -3.27 1.14 -7.25
N TYR A 77 -2.38 0.28 -6.76
CA TYR A 77 -1.45 -0.47 -7.59
C TYR A 77 -2.08 -1.72 -8.23
N PHE A 78 -2.86 -2.51 -7.47
CA PHE A 78 -3.39 -3.79 -7.95
C PHE A 78 -4.67 -3.68 -8.77
N LEU A 79 -5.51 -2.68 -8.56
CA LEU A 79 -6.73 -2.49 -9.36
C LEU A 79 -6.46 -2.28 -10.86
N PRO A 80 -5.51 -1.43 -11.28
CA PRO A 80 -5.16 -1.33 -12.70
C PRO A 80 -4.66 -2.65 -13.28
N LEU A 81 -3.86 -3.42 -12.53
CA LEU A 81 -3.39 -4.72 -12.97
C LEU A 81 -4.56 -5.68 -13.18
N TYR A 82 -5.51 -5.71 -12.24
CA TYR A 82 -6.72 -6.52 -12.39
C TYR A 82 -7.47 -6.18 -13.68
N PHE A 83 -7.71 -4.89 -13.97
CA PHE A 83 -8.42 -4.48 -15.17
C PHE A 83 -7.63 -4.77 -16.45
N GLN A 84 -6.31 -4.62 -16.44
CA GLN A 84 -5.47 -5.00 -17.58
C GLN A 84 -5.54 -6.50 -17.84
N PHE A 85 -5.40 -7.35 -16.82
CA PHE A 85 -5.41 -8.80 -16.99
C PHE A 85 -6.81 -9.35 -17.29
N VAL A 86 -7.84 -8.94 -16.55
CA VAL A 86 -9.18 -9.55 -16.63
C VAL A 86 -10.05 -8.93 -17.70
N ARG A 87 -9.90 -7.63 -17.94
CA ARG A 87 -10.71 -6.89 -18.93
C ARG A 87 -9.95 -6.56 -20.22
N HIS A 88 -8.66 -6.94 -20.28
CA HIS A 88 -7.78 -6.62 -21.41
C HIS A 88 -7.73 -5.12 -21.72
N ASP A 89 -7.89 -4.29 -20.67
CA ASP A 89 -7.82 -2.84 -20.83
C ASP A 89 -6.39 -2.40 -21.12
N SER A 90 -6.26 -1.34 -21.91
CA SER A 90 -4.98 -0.63 -22.04
C SER A 90 -4.57 0.00 -20.71
N ALA A 91 -3.30 0.30 -20.52
CA ALA A 91 -2.80 0.97 -19.32
C ALA A 91 -3.55 2.29 -19.03
N ILE A 92 -3.89 3.04 -20.09
CA ILE A 92 -4.67 4.29 -19.98
C ILE A 92 -6.08 3.99 -19.47
N MET A 93 -6.77 3.00 -20.05
CA MET A 93 -8.14 2.67 -19.66
C MET A 93 -8.19 2.09 -18.25
N ALA A 94 -7.23 1.27 -17.86
CA ALA A 94 -7.10 0.77 -16.49
C ALA A 94 -6.90 1.92 -15.48
N GLY A 95 -6.13 2.96 -15.86
CA GLY A 95 -6.01 4.20 -15.09
C GLY A 95 -7.34 4.96 -14.97
N VAL A 96 -8.10 5.09 -16.06
CA VAL A 96 -9.44 5.70 -16.05
C VAL A 96 -10.39 4.96 -15.10
N ARG A 97 -10.28 3.64 -15.00
CA ARG A 97 -11.11 2.85 -14.08
C ARG A 97 -10.77 3.07 -12.59
N LEU A 98 -9.69 3.75 -12.27
CA LEU A 98 -9.42 4.22 -10.90
C LEU A 98 -10.18 5.50 -10.53
N LEU A 99 -10.77 6.21 -11.49
CA LEU A 99 -11.48 7.48 -11.21
C LEU A 99 -12.51 7.37 -10.08
N PRO A 100 -13.33 6.31 -9.96
CA PRO A 100 -14.25 6.20 -8.82
C PRO A 100 -13.54 6.28 -7.47
N LEU A 101 -12.41 5.57 -7.30
CA LEU A 101 -11.60 5.64 -6.09
C LEU A 101 -11.08 7.06 -5.84
N VAL A 102 -10.46 7.67 -6.84
CA VAL A 102 -9.80 8.98 -6.72
C VAL A 102 -10.80 10.10 -6.48
N VAL A 103 -11.92 10.12 -7.19
CA VAL A 103 -12.96 11.16 -7.02
C VAL A 103 -13.53 11.11 -5.60
N PHE A 104 -13.90 9.92 -5.12
CA PHE A 104 -14.45 9.79 -3.78
C PHE A 104 -13.41 10.05 -2.68
N LEU A 105 -12.14 9.72 -2.92
CA LEU A 105 -11.03 10.10 -2.04
C LEU A 105 -10.94 11.63 -1.91
N VAL A 106 -10.93 12.36 -3.02
CA VAL A 106 -10.82 13.83 -3.01
C VAL A 106 -12.04 14.47 -2.33
N VAL A 107 -13.26 14.02 -2.66
CA VAL A 107 -14.50 14.50 -2.02
C VAL A 107 -14.44 14.24 -0.52
N ALA A 108 -14.03 13.04 -0.10
CA ALA A 108 -13.95 12.68 1.31
C ALA A 108 -12.89 13.49 2.08
N ILE A 109 -11.73 13.82 1.45
CA ILE A 109 -10.74 14.74 2.05
C ILE A 109 -11.37 16.10 2.34
N VAL A 110 -12.10 16.68 1.37
CA VAL A 110 -12.74 17.99 1.54
C VAL A 110 -13.79 17.94 2.64
N VAL A 111 -14.67 16.95 2.61
CA VAL A 111 -15.71 16.75 3.62
C VAL A 111 -15.07 16.60 5.01
N ASN A 112 -14.08 15.73 5.14
CA ASN A 112 -13.37 15.52 6.40
C ASN A 112 -12.73 16.82 6.92
N GLY A 113 -12.04 17.55 6.04
CA GLY A 113 -11.40 18.82 6.40
C GLY A 113 -12.39 19.85 6.97
N LEU A 114 -13.55 20.00 6.35
CA LEU A 114 -14.59 20.91 6.82
C LEU A 114 -15.13 20.52 8.20
N PHE A 115 -15.42 19.22 8.40
CA PHE A 115 -15.99 18.74 9.66
C PHE A 115 -14.96 18.75 10.81
N VAL A 116 -13.72 18.37 10.56
CA VAL A 116 -12.66 18.35 11.57
C VAL A 116 -12.31 19.78 11.98
N THR A 117 -12.25 20.71 11.04
CA THR A 117 -12.02 22.13 11.36
C THR A 117 -13.16 22.71 12.22
N ALA A 118 -14.41 22.33 11.95
CA ALA A 118 -15.56 22.81 12.70
C ALA A 118 -15.66 22.22 14.12
N ASN A 119 -15.35 20.92 14.29
CA ASN A 119 -15.63 20.20 15.55
C ASN A 119 -14.36 19.86 16.36
N GLY A 120 -13.17 19.91 15.75
CA GLY A 120 -11.88 19.54 16.34
C GLY A 120 -11.71 18.05 16.68
N ARG A 121 -12.72 17.21 16.43
CA ARG A 121 -12.69 15.80 16.76
C ARG A 121 -12.15 14.98 15.58
N TYR A 122 -11.02 14.32 15.76
CA TYR A 122 -10.35 13.55 14.68
C TYR A 122 -10.52 12.03 14.81
N MET A 123 -10.61 11.49 16.03
CA MET A 123 -10.69 10.03 16.28
C MET A 123 -11.84 9.35 15.52
N PRO A 124 -13.09 9.86 15.49
CA PRO A 124 -14.17 9.20 14.77
C PRO A 124 -13.92 9.08 13.26
N TRP A 125 -13.18 10.03 12.68
CA TRP A 125 -12.83 10.04 11.27
C TRP A 125 -11.75 9.01 10.93
N PHE A 126 -10.76 8.84 11.80
CA PHE A 126 -9.82 7.73 11.68
C PHE A 126 -10.55 6.40 11.68
N PHE A 127 -11.35 6.15 12.71
CA PHE A 127 -12.08 4.89 12.84
C PHE A 127 -13.03 4.63 11.67
N ALA A 128 -13.85 5.59 11.27
CA ALA A 128 -14.79 5.45 10.16
C ALA A 128 -14.05 5.23 8.82
N GLY A 129 -12.98 5.99 8.58
CA GLY A 129 -12.20 5.88 7.36
C GLY A 129 -11.50 4.53 7.24
N GLU A 130 -10.87 4.06 8.31
CA GLU A 130 -10.21 2.77 8.36
C GLU A 130 -11.20 1.62 8.23
N ALA A 131 -12.38 1.70 8.86
CA ALA A 131 -13.43 0.71 8.74
C ALA A 131 -13.94 0.59 7.29
N LEU A 132 -14.17 1.72 6.61
CA LEU A 132 -14.59 1.74 5.20
C LEU A 132 -13.51 1.15 4.28
N SER A 133 -12.26 1.59 4.44
CA SER A 133 -11.16 1.09 3.61
C SER A 133 -10.86 -0.39 3.87
N HIS A 134 -10.95 -0.83 5.13
CA HIS A 134 -10.80 -2.24 5.49
C HIS A 134 -11.90 -3.09 4.85
N ALA A 135 -13.17 -2.67 4.97
CA ALA A 135 -14.29 -3.36 4.33
C ALA A 135 -14.14 -3.42 2.80
N GLY A 136 -13.76 -2.30 2.17
CA GLY A 136 -13.47 -2.25 0.74
C GLY A 136 -12.35 -3.20 0.32
N SER A 137 -11.27 -3.28 1.09
CA SER A 137 -10.15 -4.21 0.85
C SER A 137 -10.57 -5.67 1.02
N ALA A 138 -11.40 -6.00 2.03
CA ALA A 138 -11.94 -7.32 2.22
C ALA A 138 -12.85 -7.74 1.06
N LEU A 139 -13.64 -6.82 0.52
CA LEU A 139 -14.46 -7.05 -0.66
C LEU A 139 -13.61 -7.23 -1.92
N LEU A 140 -12.51 -6.48 -2.09
CA LEU A 140 -11.58 -6.68 -3.21
C LEU A 140 -10.88 -8.04 -3.14
N TYR A 141 -10.63 -8.59 -1.96
CA TYR A 141 -10.10 -9.95 -1.80
C TYR A 141 -11.03 -11.03 -2.40
N THR A 142 -12.34 -10.78 -2.47
CA THR A 142 -13.33 -11.72 -3.02
C THR A 142 -13.56 -11.56 -4.52
N VAL A 143 -12.88 -10.63 -5.19
CA VAL A 143 -13.06 -10.37 -6.63
C VAL A 143 -12.52 -11.53 -7.44
N ASP A 144 -13.26 -11.95 -8.44
CA ASP A 144 -12.91 -12.97 -9.42
C ASP A 144 -13.00 -12.44 -10.87
N MET A 145 -12.79 -13.31 -11.84
CA MET A 145 -12.86 -12.95 -13.26
C MET A 145 -14.27 -12.59 -13.72
N GLU A 146 -15.31 -13.05 -13.02
CA GLU A 146 -16.72 -12.91 -13.39
C GLU A 146 -17.37 -11.75 -12.59
N THR A 147 -16.66 -11.19 -11.61
CA THR A 147 -17.15 -10.06 -10.83
C THR A 147 -17.43 -8.85 -11.72
N SER A 148 -18.65 -8.32 -11.65
CA SER A 148 -19.04 -7.17 -12.47
C SER A 148 -18.23 -5.92 -12.16
N ASN A 149 -17.96 -5.09 -13.17
CA ASN A 149 -17.24 -3.83 -13.00
C ASN A 149 -17.94 -2.93 -11.96
N ALA A 150 -19.27 -2.93 -11.90
CA ALA A 150 -20.04 -2.15 -10.92
C ALA A 150 -19.68 -2.50 -9.47
N LYS A 151 -19.51 -3.82 -9.16
CA LYS A 151 -19.06 -4.25 -7.84
C LYS A 151 -17.64 -3.76 -7.54
N VAL A 152 -16.71 -3.92 -8.47
CA VAL A 152 -15.32 -3.46 -8.31
C VAL A 152 -15.27 -1.95 -8.08
N TYR A 153 -16.09 -1.16 -8.81
CA TYR A 153 -16.20 0.29 -8.59
C TYR A 153 -16.80 0.61 -7.22
N GLY A 154 -17.84 -0.11 -6.77
CA GLY A 154 -18.40 0.06 -5.43
C GLY A 154 -17.36 -0.19 -4.32
N TYR A 155 -16.54 -1.23 -4.45
CA TYR A 155 -15.45 -1.53 -3.52
C TYR A 155 -14.35 -0.44 -3.55
N SER A 156 -14.04 0.05 -4.74
CA SER A 156 -13.09 1.16 -4.94
C SER A 156 -13.58 2.47 -4.30
N ILE A 157 -14.88 2.76 -4.38
CA ILE A 157 -15.52 3.91 -3.75
C ILE A 157 -15.42 3.82 -2.22
N LEU A 158 -15.65 2.64 -1.64
CA LEU A 158 -15.47 2.43 -0.20
C LEU A 158 -14.04 2.75 0.25
N ILE A 159 -13.04 2.23 -0.49
CA ILE A 159 -11.64 2.49 -0.19
C ILE A 159 -11.32 3.98 -0.37
N GLY A 160 -11.74 4.60 -1.47
CA GLY A 160 -11.50 6.02 -1.72
C GLY A 160 -12.11 6.91 -0.65
N THR A 161 -13.36 6.66 -0.28
CA THR A 161 -14.05 7.42 0.78
C THR A 161 -13.33 7.25 2.12
N GLY A 162 -13.01 6.02 2.48
CA GLY A 162 -12.29 5.73 3.72
C GLY A 162 -10.91 6.39 3.74
N ALA A 163 -10.13 6.24 2.67
CA ALA A 163 -8.83 6.87 2.54
C ALA A 163 -8.90 8.40 2.65
N GLY A 164 -9.92 9.03 2.06
CA GLY A 164 -10.13 10.47 2.17
C GLY A 164 -10.39 10.95 3.60
N PHE A 165 -10.98 10.11 4.44
CA PHE A 165 -11.25 10.47 5.83
C PHE A 165 -9.99 10.45 6.72
N PHE A 166 -8.98 9.64 6.42
CA PHE A 166 -7.80 9.54 7.28
C PHE A 166 -6.49 10.04 6.66
N LEU A 167 -6.32 10.01 5.34
CA LEU A 167 -5.01 10.21 4.69
C LEU A 167 -4.34 11.56 5.01
N ARG A 168 -5.11 12.59 5.34
CA ARG A 168 -4.59 13.93 5.69
C ARG A 168 -4.66 14.26 7.18
N LEU A 169 -5.43 13.49 7.95
CA LEU A 169 -5.59 13.72 9.38
C LEU A 169 -4.29 13.62 10.18
N PRO A 170 -3.40 12.63 9.95
CA PRO A 170 -2.15 12.52 10.70
C PRO A 170 -1.32 13.80 10.67
N PHE A 171 -1.28 14.47 9.52
CA PHE A 171 -0.54 15.73 9.35
C PHE A 171 -1.11 16.87 10.20
N SER A 172 -2.44 16.97 10.28
CA SER A 172 -3.08 17.96 11.11
C SER A 172 -2.93 17.65 12.60
N VAL A 173 -3.09 16.39 12.97
CA VAL A 173 -2.97 15.95 14.37
C VAL A 173 -1.54 16.17 14.91
N VAL A 174 -0.50 15.77 14.16
CA VAL A 174 0.87 15.95 14.68
C VAL A 174 1.27 17.41 14.83
N GLN A 175 0.72 18.31 14.00
CA GLN A 175 0.95 19.75 14.14
C GLN A 175 0.37 20.31 15.46
N SER A 176 -0.75 19.74 15.92
CA SER A 176 -1.35 20.15 17.21
C SER A 176 -0.65 19.54 18.44
N LEU A 177 0.19 18.51 18.24
CA LEU A 177 0.88 17.79 19.31
C LEU A 177 2.31 18.30 19.60
N VAL A 178 2.82 19.22 18.77
CA VAL A 178 4.20 19.71 18.89
C VAL A 178 4.28 21.24 18.90
N PRO A 179 5.30 21.83 19.51
CA PRO A 179 5.56 23.28 19.40
C PRO A 179 5.78 23.72 17.95
N PRO A 180 5.46 24.98 17.59
CA PRO A 180 5.57 25.50 16.22
C PRO A 180 6.92 25.24 15.54
N GLU A 181 8.02 25.34 16.28
CA GLU A 181 9.39 25.12 15.78
C GLU A 181 9.63 23.66 15.38
N SER A 182 8.84 22.72 15.90
CA SER A 182 8.95 21.30 15.66
C SER A 182 7.99 20.78 14.58
N ILE A 183 7.06 21.60 14.09
CA ILE A 183 6.06 21.21 13.07
C ILE A 183 6.71 20.61 11.82
N PRO A 184 7.76 21.22 11.20
CA PRO A 184 8.36 20.64 10.00
C PRO A 184 8.94 19.24 10.24
N LYS A 185 9.51 18.99 11.43
CA LYS A 185 10.05 17.69 11.81
C LYS A 185 8.95 16.66 12.03
N ALA A 186 7.83 17.05 12.65
CA ALA A 186 6.67 16.18 12.87
C ALA A 186 6.01 15.78 11.54
N ILE A 187 5.88 16.71 10.61
CA ILE A 187 5.40 16.44 9.25
C ILE A 187 6.35 15.46 8.56
N GLY A 188 7.67 15.69 8.62
CA GLY A 188 8.68 14.79 8.04
C GLY A 188 8.61 13.38 8.63
N PHE A 189 8.39 13.26 9.93
CA PHE A 189 8.24 11.98 10.63
C PHE A 189 7.03 11.17 10.12
N VAL A 190 5.88 11.82 9.97
CA VAL A 190 4.67 11.19 9.41
C VAL A 190 4.84 10.86 7.92
N THR A 191 5.43 11.78 7.14
CA THR A 191 5.71 11.55 5.71
C THR A 191 6.62 10.35 5.49
N PHE A 192 7.60 10.14 6.36
CA PHE A 192 8.46 8.95 6.31
C PHE A 192 7.63 7.66 6.44
N GLY A 193 6.67 7.63 7.36
CA GLY A 193 5.72 6.52 7.48
C GLY A 193 4.83 6.37 6.25
N GLN A 194 4.28 7.48 5.74
CA GLN A 194 3.38 7.51 4.59
C GLN A 194 4.03 6.95 3.30
N LEU A 195 5.30 7.25 3.08
CA LEU A 195 5.99 6.81 1.85
C LEU A 195 6.81 5.53 2.06
N GLY A 196 7.39 5.36 3.24
CA GLY A 196 8.26 4.24 3.55
C GLY A 196 7.50 2.92 3.67
N ALA A 197 6.41 2.88 4.43
CA ALA A 197 5.64 1.68 4.64
C ALA A 197 5.09 1.09 3.32
N PRO A 198 4.35 1.85 2.48
CA PRO A 198 3.85 1.29 1.24
C PRO A 198 4.96 0.92 0.26
N SER A 199 6.10 1.60 0.25
CA SER A 199 7.22 1.25 -0.63
C SER A 199 7.75 -0.16 -0.33
N VAL A 200 7.90 -0.51 0.94
CA VAL A 200 8.34 -1.84 1.36
C VAL A 200 7.23 -2.86 1.14
N ILE A 201 6.01 -2.54 1.56
CA ILE A 201 4.87 -3.45 1.48
C ILE A 201 4.52 -3.78 0.03
N LEU A 202 4.48 -2.79 -0.87
CA LEU A 202 4.23 -3.03 -2.29
C LEU A 202 5.31 -3.93 -2.91
N ALA A 203 6.58 -3.76 -2.55
CA ALA A 203 7.64 -4.65 -3.02
C ALA A 203 7.40 -6.10 -2.56
N VAL A 204 7.05 -6.31 -1.28
CA VAL A 204 6.76 -7.63 -0.71
C VAL A 204 5.52 -8.25 -1.35
N VAL A 205 4.43 -7.50 -1.43
CA VAL A 205 3.15 -8.00 -1.98
C VAL A 205 3.27 -8.30 -3.47
N ASN A 206 3.98 -7.45 -4.23
CA ASN A 206 4.24 -7.70 -5.64
C ASN A 206 5.12 -8.94 -5.87
N ALA A 207 6.17 -9.12 -5.06
CA ALA A 207 7.00 -10.32 -5.14
C ALA A 207 6.20 -11.59 -4.77
N ALA A 208 5.35 -11.52 -3.75
CA ALA A 208 4.47 -12.62 -3.37
C ALA A 208 3.49 -12.95 -4.50
N PHE A 209 2.85 -11.94 -5.10
CA PHE A 209 1.97 -12.10 -6.26
C PHE A 209 2.68 -12.81 -7.42
N LEU A 210 3.82 -12.28 -7.84
CA LEU A 210 4.55 -12.82 -8.99
C LEU A 210 5.06 -14.23 -8.74
N ASN A 211 5.59 -14.52 -7.55
CA ASN A 211 6.06 -15.86 -7.19
C ASN A 211 4.89 -16.86 -7.13
N GLU A 212 3.77 -16.49 -6.51
CA GLU A 212 2.58 -17.34 -6.43
C GLU A 212 2.00 -17.65 -7.81
N ALA A 213 1.80 -16.62 -8.64
CA ALA A 213 1.29 -16.78 -9.99
C ALA A 213 2.24 -17.63 -10.85
N THR A 214 3.55 -17.35 -10.82
CA THR A 214 4.55 -18.12 -11.57
C THR A 214 4.56 -19.58 -11.15
N ASN A 215 4.56 -19.87 -9.85
CA ASN A 215 4.61 -21.24 -9.35
C ASN A 215 3.31 -22.01 -9.64
N SER A 216 2.16 -21.37 -9.52
CA SER A 216 0.86 -21.97 -9.83
C SER A 216 0.72 -22.31 -11.32
N ILE A 217 1.15 -21.39 -12.20
CA ILE A 217 1.15 -21.62 -13.65
C ILE A 217 2.15 -22.73 -14.02
N ALA A 218 3.38 -22.67 -13.52
CA ALA A 218 4.42 -23.67 -13.81
C ALA A 218 4.03 -25.08 -13.33
N LYS A 219 3.35 -25.19 -12.19
CA LYS A 219 2.85 -26.47 -11.67
C LYS A 219 1.72 -27.04 -12.53
N SER A 220 0.85 -26.20 -13.07
CA SER A 220 -0.31 -26.63 -13.87
C SER A 220 0.05 -26.84 -15.35
N PHE A 221 1.05 -26.15 -15.86
CA PHE A 221 1.49 -26.18 -17.26
C PHE A 221 3.00 -26.40 -17.35
N SER A 222 3.44 -27.64 -17.14
CA SER A 222 4.86 -28.01 -17.19
C SER A 222 5.52 -27.81 -18.56
N SER A 223 4.72 -27.69 -19.63
CA SER A 223 5.18 -27.39 -20.99
C SER A 223 5.55 -25.93 -21.22
N ILE A 224 5.11 -25.01 -20.37
CA ILE A 224 5.40 -23.59 -20.51
C ILE A 224 6.68 -23.26 -19.75
N LEU A 225 7.69 -22.77 -20.49
CA LEU A 225 8.96 -22.35 -19.89
C LEU A 225 8.76 -21.22 -18.88
N ARG A 226 9.47 -21.26 -17.75
CA ARG A 226 9.37 -20.25 -16.68
C ARG A 226 9.62 -18.82 -17.20
N GLY A 227 10.54 -18.64 -18.16
CA GLY A 227 10.78 -17.34 -18.81
C GLY A 227 9.53 -16.80 -19.54
N THR A 228 8.81 -17.69 -20.23
CA THR A 228 7.55 -17.34 -20.91
C THR A 228 6.47 -16.94 -19.91
N ILE A 229 6.37 -17.62 -18.75
CA ILE A 229 5.44 -17.25 -17.69
C ILE A 229 5.74 -15.85 -17.17
N ILE A 230 7.00 -15.51 -16.93
CA ILE A 230 7.42 -14.17 -16.48
C ILE A 230 7.06 -13.12 -17.54
N THR A 231 7.24 -13.41 -18.81
CA THR A 231 6.84 -12.51 -19.91
C THR A 231 5.32 -12.29 -19.93
N ILE A 232 4.53 -13.32 -19.71
CA ILE A 232 3.06 -13.22 -19.59
C ILE A 232 2.67 -12.33 -18.41
N LEU A 233 3.31 -12.52 -17.26
CA LEU A 233 3.04 -11.72 -16.05
C LEU A 233 3.53 -10.27 -16.15
N SER A 234 4.44 -9.97 -17.07
CA SER A 234 4.93 -8.60 -17.31
C SER A 234 3.93 -7.73 -18.10
N GLY A 235 2.92 -8.34 -18.75
CA GLY A 235 1.87 -7.60 -19.45
C GLY A 235 0.96 -8.48 -20.31
N VAL A 236 -0.32 -8.14 -20.33
CA VAL A 236 -1.40 -8.86 -21.04
C VAL A 236 -1.25 -8.83 -22.59
N GLY A 237 -0.45 -7.93 -23.11
CA GLY A 237 -0.23 -7.77 -24.55
C GLY A 237 0.95 -8.60 -25.09
N SER A 238 1.48 -9.56 -24.31
CA SER A 238 2.58 -10.40 -24.82
C SER A 238 2.08 -11.36 -25.88
N ASP A 239 2.77 -11.41 -27.04
CA ASP A 239 2.52 -12.39 -28.10
C ASP A 239 2.50 -13.83 -27.55
N ALA A 240 3.26 -14.08 -26.49
CA ALA A 240 3.29 -15.35 -25.80
C ALA A 240 1.95 -15.74 -25.17
N PHE A 241 1.21 -14.79 -24.60
CA PHE A 241 -0.13 -15.04 -24.04
C PHE A 241 -1.16 -15.22 -25.14
N ALA A 242 -1.12 -14.40 -26.18
CA ALA A 242 -2.07 -14.45 -27.30
C ALA A 242 -2.00 -15.77 -28.11
N ARG A 243 -0.85 -16.45 -28.11
CA ARG A 243 -0.66 -17.74 -28.82
C ARG A 243 -1.17 -18.96 -28.05
N LEU A 244 -1.57 -18.80 -26.79
CA LEU A 244 -2.07 -19.90 -25.98
C LEU A 244 -3.54 -20.21 -26.32
N GLU A 245 -3.93 -21.47 -26.14
CA GLU A 245 -5.34 -21.87 -26.26
C GLU A 245 -6.22 -21.12 -25.25
N GLN A 246 -7.44 -20.79 -25.64
CA GLN A 246 -8.38 -20.01 -24.83
C GLN A 246 -8.65 -20.63 -23.43
N SER A 247 -8.70 -21.95 -23.34
CA SER A 247 -8.82 -22.71 -22.10
C SER A 247 -7.65 -22.46 -21.16
N THR A 248 -6.43 -22.48 -21.69
CA THR A 248 -5.18 -22.21 -20.99
C THR A 248 -5.06 -20.75 -20.56
N GLN A 249 -5.41 -19.81 -21.44
CA GLN A 249 -5.45 -18.39 -21.10
C GLN A 249 -6.38 -18.12 -19.91
N ARG A 250 -7.59 -18.68 -19.93
CA ARG A 250 -8.57 -18.52 -18.85
C ARG A 250 -8.07 -19.09 -17.51
N GLN A 251 -7.38 -20.22 -17.55
CA GLN A 251 -6.80 -20.83 -16.34
C GLN A 251 -5.62 -20.01 -15.78
N ILE A 252 -4.76 -19.48 -16.65
CA ILE A 252 -3.66 -18.57 -16.27
C ILE A 252 -4.23 -17.31 -15.62
N LEU A 253 -5.27 -16.70 -16.20
CA LEU A 253 -5.93 -15.53 -15.61
C LEU A 253 -6.51 -15.80 -14.23
N ARG A 254 -7.06 -17.00 -13.99
CA ARG A 254 -7.51 -17.40 -12.63
C ARG A 254 -6.37 -17.41 -11.62
N PHE A 255 -5.20 -17.93 -11.99
CA PHE A 255 -4.02 -17.90 -11.11
C PHE A 255 -3.51 -16.49 -10.86
N ILE A 256 -3.56 -15.62 -11.88
CA ILE A 256 -3.19 -14.21 -11.75
C ILE A 256 -4.13 -13.52 -10.77
N VAL A 257 -5.45 -13.66 -10.94
CA VAL A 257 -6.45 -13.04 -10.03
C VAL A 257 -6.30 -13.57 -8.62
N ALA A 258 -6.12 -14.87 -8.44
CA ALA A 258 -5.88 -15.46 -7.11
C ALA A 258 -4.61 -14.92 -6.46
N GLY A 259 -3.55 -14.70 -7.23
CA GLY A 259 -2.32 -14.06 -6.76
C GLY A 259 -2.51 -12.60 -6.35
N LEU A 260 -3.25 -11.83 -7.17
CA LEU A 260 -3.60 -10.43 -6.86
C LEU A 260 -4.42 -10.33 -5.57
N ASN A 261 -5.40 -11.23 -5.41
CA ASN A 261 -6.27 -11.26 -4.22
C ASN A 261 -5.46 -11.50 -2.94
N LYS A 262 -4.44 -12.37 -2.96
CA LYS A 262 -3.55 -12.57 -1.79
C LYS A 262 -2.86 -11.28 -1.33
N GLY A 263 -2.63 -10.33 -2.23
CA GLY A 263 -2.10 -9.02 -1.88
C GLY A 263 -3.00 -8.24 -0.92
N TYR A 264 -4.31 -8.42 -1.02
CA TYR A 264 -5.26 -7.75 -0.14
C TYR A 264 -5.28 -8.32 1.30
N ILE A 265 -4.67 -9.48 1.57
CA ILE A 265 -4.49 -9.98 2.93
C ILE A 265 -3.66 -9.01 3.77
N VAL A 266 -2.63 -8.42 3.17
CA VAL A 266 -1.79 -7.43 3.86
C VAL A 266 -2.56 -6.15 4.16
N THR A 267 -3.41 -5.70 3.24
CA THR A 267 -4.28 -4.54 3.49
C THR A 267 -5.31 -4.82 4.58
N MET A 268 -5.90 -6.01 4.61
CA MET A 268 -6.80 -6.42 5.69
C MET A 268 -6.09 -6.46 7.04
N ALA A 269 -4.88 -7.03 7.11
CA ALA A 269 -4.09 -7.05 8.34
C ALA A 269 -3.74 -5.63 8.81
N SER A 270 -3.31 -4.75 7.89
CA SER A 270 -3.03 -3.34 8.18
C SER A 270 -4.29 -2.60 8.65
N GLY A 271 -5.44 -2.83 8.01
CA GLY A 271 -6.71 -2.22 8.38
C GLY A 271 -7.20 -2.68 9.75
N ALA A 272 -7.06 -3.97 10.08
CA ALA A 272 -7.41 -4.49 11.41
C ALA A 272 -6.52 -3.86 12.50
N LEU A 273 -5.22 -3.75 12.25
CA LEU A 273 -4.28 -3.08 13.16
C LEU A 273 -4.65 -1.60 13.34
N ALA A 274 -4.94 -0.90 12.25
CA ALA A 274 -5.33 0.50 12.28
C ALA A 274 -6.62 0.73 13.06
N LEU A 275 -7.64 -0.11 12.86
CA LEU A 275 -8.89 -0.06 13.62
C LEU A 275 -8.67 -0.24 15.12
N ILE A 276 -7.82 -1.20 15.51
CA ILE A 276 -7.47 -1.41 16.92
C ILE A 276 -6.76 -0.17 17.47
N LEU A 277 -5.75 0.35 16.78
CA LEU A 277 -4.99 1.51 17.22
C LEU A 277 -5.83 2.78 17.30
N SER A 278 -6.76 2.97 16.37
CA SER A 278 -7.64 4.15 16.38
C SER A 278 -8.53 4.24 17.62
N LEU A 279 -8.83 3.10 18.27
CA LEU A 279 -9.58 3.09 19.54
C LEU A 279 -8.76 3.63 20.72
N PHE A 280 -7.44 3.58 20.64
CA PHE A 280 -6.52 4.10 21.67
C PHE A 280 -6.14 5.57 21.45
N LEU A 281 -6.51 6.17 20.31
CA LEU A 281 -6.28 7.59 20.06
C LEU A 281 -6.95 8.46 21.13
N ASN A 282 -6.27 9.55 21.45
CA ASN A 282 -6.81 10.53 22.35
C ASN A 282 -8.15 11.09 21.80
N ARG A 283 -9.18 11.07 22.63
CA ARG A 283 -10.53 11.56 22.30
C ARG A 283 -10.68 13.07 22.44
N GLY A 284 -9.62 13.80 22.77
CA GLY A 284 -9.59 15.24 22.87
C GLY A 284 -9.90 15.94 21.54
N ARG A 285 -10.09 17.24 21.63
CA ARG A 285 -10.22 18.12 20.46
C ARG A 285 -8.82 18.62 20.06
N MET A 286 -8.58 18.79 18.75
CA MET A 286 -7.33 19.39 18.23
C MET A 286 -7.18 20.87 18.64
N PHE A 287 -8.31 21.54 18.76
CA PHE A 287 -8.38 22.98 19.08
C PHE A 287 -9.16 23.12 20.38
N ALA A 288 -8.49 22.99 21.50
CA ALA A 288 -9.02 23.23 22.84
C ALA A 288 -8.30 24.42 23.49
#